data_198980c06d521912359fc82838246add
#
_entry.id   198980c06d521912359fc82838246add
#
_cell.length_a   1.000
_cell.length_b   1.000
_cell.length_c   1.000
_cell.angle_alpha   90.00
_cell.angle_beta   90.00
_cell.angle_gamma   90.00
#
_symmetry.space_group_name_H-M   'P 1'
#
loop_
_entity.id
_entity.type
_entity.pdbx_description
1 polymer ?
#
loop_
_entity_poly.entity_id
_entity_poly.type
_entity_poly.pdbx_seq_one_letter_code
_entity_poly.pdbx_strand_id
1 'polypeptide(L)'
;MGKQTSRTKKTLINTSFSVASEMLTIVLSFILRTAFIKILGNQYTGVSSVFTTVLTMLSLSELGFATAIATALYKPLREKNQELIQQLMDFYRTAYRLVALFIFVVGICLIPFLKYIIKDVPDIKENIAVIYFFYIVKTAVSYLMIYKTTLLRADQKLFVVKKLEMICQITRYVVEITVLVIFKQYMTYLIIEIAATILQNYIITKRAEKEYPYAFEKPAEKLPRERVISLLKDVKGLSMYKLSATIGNSVDTMLISGIINTSTVAIVGNYTHLKNHVQKILMQFFSAVIPSVGNLASEDNKKKQLLVFNRLFYISFFMVNFFSVSLFVLSKPFINVWLGEKYILDQHISFVISFDFFLFILLQAIATFRTANGLFVQGQYRPLFTAIINIIFSVILIRKFGVFGTILATIIARLLTQWYDPYLLYKYIFNEPFRHFYFKYWIYIALFVSGALITNYIAETIVMNNMVINLIVDALLCVLIPNCWVLLWTYKTKEFLYVKGMFSKVLSKKKGSSLV
;
A
#
# COMPACT_ATOMS: atom_id res chain seq x y z
N MET A 1 -13.44 36.68 -1.41
CA MET A 1 -12.75 36.01 -0.29
C MET A 1 -13.55 34.91 0.43
N GLY A 2 -14.86 34.99 0.57
CA GLY A 2 -15.67 34.00 1.32
C GLY A 2 -15.73 32.56 0.76
N LYS A 3 -15.60 32.33 -0.54
CA LYS A 3 -15.63 30.99 -1.14
C LYS A 3 -14.35 30.16 -0.93
N GLN A 4 -13.21 30.82 -0.77
CA GLN A 4 -11.91 30.14 -0.60
C GLN A 4 -11.70 29.62 0.83
N THR A 5 -12.15 30.39 1.83
CA THR A 5 -12.13 29.96 3.25
C THR A 5 -13.07 28.79 3.52
N SER A 6 -14.21 28.71 2.84
CA SER A 6 -15.15 27.57 2.94
C SER A 6 -14.54 26.26 2.35
N ARG A 7 -13.82 26.33 1.24
CA ARG A 7 -13.15 25.16 0.63
C ARG A 7 -12.02 24.63 1.52
N THR A 8 -11.16 25.50 2.02
CA THR A 8 -10.05 25.12 2.90
C THR A 8 -10.56 24.48 4.20
N LYS A 9 -11.62 25.06 4.81
CA LYS A 9 -12.23 24.49 6.03
C LYS A 9 -12.83 23.10 5.77
N LYS A 10 -13.54 22.92 4.67
CA LYS A 10 -14.08 21.60 4.27
C LYS A 10 -12.97 20.58 4.00
N THR A 11 -11.89 20.98 3.33
CA THR A 11 -10.74 20.10 3.08
C THR A 11 -10.07 19.67 4.38
N LEU A 12 -9.85 20.59 5.32
CA LEU A 12 -9.29 20.29 6.64
C LEU A 12 -10.16 19.30 7.43
N ILE A 13 -11.48 19.53 7.48
CA ILE A 13 -12.41 18.62 8.16
C ILE A 13 -12.39 17.24 7.51
N ASN A 14 -12.41 17.16 6.17
CA ASN A 14 -12.39 15.90 5.46
C ASN A 14 -11.06 15.14 5.69
N THR A 15 -9.94 15.85 5.71
CA THR A 15 -8.61 15.25 5.96
C THR A 15 -8.52 14.76 7.41
N SER A 16 -8.94 15.57 8.40
CA SER A 16 -8.93 15.17 9.80
C SER A 16 -9.83 13.95 10.06
N PHE A 17 -11.01 13.92 9.44
CA PHE A 17 -11.91 12.78 9.51
C PHE A 17 -11.29 11.52 8.88
N SER A 18 -10.65 11.66 7.71
CA SER A 18 -9.98 10.52 7.04
C SER A 18 -8.83 9.96 7.86
N VAL A 19 -8.03 10.83 8.49
CA VAL A 19 -6.92 10.40 9.36
C VAL A 19 -7.43 9.70 10.63
N ALA A 20 -8.43 10.29 11.30
CA ALA A 20 -9.03 9.68 12.49
C ALA A 20 -9.67 8.32 12.18
N SER A 21 -10.33 8.21 11.04
CA SER A 21 -10.91 6.98 10.52
C SER A 21 -9.86 5.91 10.26
N GLU A 22 -8.75 6.27 9.61
CA GLU A 22 -7.65 5.34 9.35
C GLU A 22 -7.02 4.85 10.66
N MET A 23 -6.79 5.74 11.63
CA MET A 23 -6.28 5.38 12.95
C MET A 23 -7.19 4.37 13.66
N LEU A 24 -8.51 4.61 13.67
CA LEU A 24 -9.48 3.68 14.25
C LEU A 24 -9.45 2.32 13.53
N THR A 25 -9.39 2.34 12.21
CA THR A 25 -9.28 1.12 11.39
C THR A 25 -8.02 0.33 11.72
N ILE A 26 -6.89 1.01 11.91
CA ILE A 26 -5.62 0.39 12.32
C ILE A 26 -5.79 -0.29 13.68
N VAL A 27 -6.31 0.41 14.68
CA VAL A 27 -6.52 -0.16 16.03
C VAL A 27 -7.42 -1.39 15.96
N LEU A 28 -8.57 -1.31 15.28
CA LEU A 28 -9.48 -2.44 15.13
C LEU A 28 -8.85 -3.62 14.36
N SER A 29 -8.02 -3.34 13.35
CA SER A 29 -7.31 -4.40 12.61
C SER A 29 -6.30 -5.15 13.48
N PHE A 30 -5.63 -4.44 14.40
CA PHE A 30 -4.74 -5.07 15.39
C PHE A 30 -5.51 -5.91 16.39
N ILE A 31 -6.66 -5.42 16.89
CA ILE A 31 -7.51 -6.18 17.81
C ILE A 31 -8.02 -7.46 17.13
N LEU A 32 -8.54 -7.33 15.90
CA LEU A 32 -9.00 -8.49 15.12
C LEU A 32 -7.86 -9.50 14.89
N ARG A 33 -6.68 -9.00 14.46
CA ARG A 33 -5.51 -9.86 14.23
C ARG A 33 -5.10 -10.61 15.50
N THR A 34 -5.12 -9.91 16.64
CA THR A 34 -4.82 -10.50 17.95
C THR A 34 -5.82 -11.59 18.31
N ALA A 35 -7.12 -11.30 18.19
CA ALA A 35 -8.18 -12.28 18.45
C ALA A 35 -8.05 -13.50 17.53
N PHE A 36 -7.81 -13.25 16.25
CA PHE A 36 -7.65 -14.31 15.25
C PHE A 36 -6.49 -15.25 15.59
N ILE A 37 -5.30 -14.70 15.88
CA ILE A 37 -4.11 -15.50 16.21
C ILE A 37 -4.28 -16.24 17.54
N LYS A 38 -4.85 -15.59 18.57
CA LYS A 38 -5.01 -16.19 19.90
C LYS A 38 -6.09 -17.27 19.94
N ILE A 39 -7.14 -17.15 19.14
CA ILE A 39 -8.30 -18.05 19.14
C ILE A 39 -8.11 -19.20 18.14
N LEU A 40 -7.72 -18.88 16.90
CA LEU A 40 -7.62 -19.85 15.81
C LEU A 40 -6.19 -20.37 15.60
N GLY A 41 -5.19 -19.58 15.97
CA GLY A 41 -3.80 -19.95 15.81
C GLY A 41 -3.14 -19.44 14.54
N ASN A 42 -1.86 -19.74 14.46
CA ASN A 42 -0.97 -19.19 13.43
C ASN A 42 -1.21 -19.82 12.04
N GLN A 43 -1.60 -21.09 12.02
CA GLN A 43 -1.79 -21.84 10.77
C GLN A 43 -2.94 -21.26 9.93
N TYR A 44 -4.08 -20.94 10.55
CA TYR A 44 -5.18 -20.25 9.85
C TYR A 44 -4.77 -18.89 9.31
N THR A 45 -3.94 -18.16 10.05
CA THR A 45 -3.40 -16.86 9.60
C THR A 45 -2.51 -17.02 8.36
N GLY A 46 -1.68 -18.06 8.34
CA GLY A 46 -0.83 -18.38 7.19
C GLY A 46 -1.64 -18.76 5.95
N VAL A 47 -2.58 -19.70 6.12
CA VAL A 47 -3.48 -20.14 5.04
C VAL A 47 -4.26 -18.96 4.45
N SER A 48 -4.86 -18.13 5.30
CA SER A 48 -5.59 -16.93 4.90
C SER A 48 -4.71 -15.95 4.10
N SER A 49 -3.46 -15.75 4.53
CA SER A 49 -2.49 -14.89 3.84
C SER A 49 -2.10 -15.45 2.48
N VAL A 50 -1.85 -16.76 2.37
CA VAL A 50 -1.52 -17.43 1.11
C VAL A 50 -2.69 -17.32 0.12
N PHE A 51 -3.93 -17.64 0.55
CA PHE A 51 -5.10 -17.59 -0.32
C PHE A 51 -5.40 -16.17 -0.80
N THR A 52 -5.29 -15.18 0.08
CA THR A 52 -5.42 -13.78 -0.28
C THR A 52 -4.37 -13.39 -1.33
N THR A 53 -3.14 -13.87 -1.18
CA THR A 53 -2.04 -13.60 -2.12
C THR A 53 -2.30 -14.24 -3.49
N VAL A 54 -2.70 -15.52 -3.53
CA VAL A 54 -3.05 -16.22 -4.77
C VAL A 54 -4.18 -15.51 -5.52
N LEU A 55 -5.25 -15.13 -4.82
CA LEU A 55 -6.37 -14.44 -5.44
C LEU A 55 -6.02 -13.01 -5.87
N THR A 56 -5.14 -12.33 -5.13
CA THR A 56 -4.59 -11.03 -5.56
C THR A 56 -3.82 -11.17 -6.87
N MET A 57 -3.07 -12.25 -7.06
CA MET A 57 -2.40 -12.53 -8.34
C MET A 57 -3.41 -12.83 -9.46
N LEU A 58 -4.48 -13.59 -9.21
CA LEU A 58 -5.54 -13.80 -10.21
C LEU A 58 -6.27 -12.50 -10.57
N SER A 59 -6.39 -11.59 -9.62
CA SER A 59 -7.01 -10.27 -9.80
C SER A 59 -6.17 -9.30 -10.64
N LEU A 60 -4.96 -9.69 -11.07
CA LEU A 60 -4.11 -8.90 -11.97
C LEU A 60 -4.79 -8.60 -13.31
N SER A 61 -5.73 -9.44 -13.74
CA SER A 61 -6.52 -9.24 -14.95
C SER A 61 -7.35 -7.94 -14.93
N GLU A 62 -7.62 -7.37 -13.73
CA GLU A 62 -8.41 -6.12 -13.55
C GLU A 62 -7.55 -4.86 -13.50
N LEU A 63 -6.27 -4.93 -13.22
CA LEU A 63 -5.45 -3.83 -12.72
C LEU A 63 -5.46 -2.53 -13.56
N GLY A 64 -5.79 -2.59 -14.85
CA GLY A 64 -5.90 -1.41 -15.72
C GLY A 64 -7.31 -0.87 -15.87
N PHE A 65 -8.34 -1.73 -15.79
CA PHE A 65 -9.72 -1.38 -16.12
C PHE A 65 -10.29 -0.26 -15.25
N ALA A 66 -10.19 -0.36 -13.93
CA ALA A 66 -10.76 0.64 -13.02
C ALA A 66 -10.23 2.05 -13.31
N THR A 67 -8.93 2.18 -13.56
CA THR A 67 -8.29 3.48 -13.82
C THR A 67 -8.63 4.00 -15.21
N ALA A 68 -8.56 3.16 -16.26
CA ALA A 68 -8.86 3.54 -17.63
C ALA A 68 -10.31 4.01 -17.77
N ILE A 69 -11.26 3.27 -17.22
CA ILE A 69 -12.70 3.63 -17.26
C ILE A 69 -12.98 4.89 -16.42
N ALA A 70 -12.40 5.03 -15.23
CA ALA A 70 -12.55 6.26 -14.45
C ALA A 70 -12.09 7.49 -15.24
N THR A 71 -10.95 7.38 -15.93
CA THR A 71 -10.43 8.47 -16.79
C THR A 71 -11.36 8.74 -17.97
N ALA A 72 -11.89 7.70 -18.62
CA ALA A 72 -12.83 7.82 -19.73
C ALA A 72 -14.17 8.46 -19.34
N LEU A 73 -14.57 8.31 -18.05
CA LEU A 73 -15.81 8.89 -17.51
C LEU A 73 -15.71 10.39 -17.18
N TYR A 74 -14.51 10.96 -16.98
CA TYR A 74 -14.37 12.38 -16.56
C TYR A 74 -15.00 13.37 -17.53
N LYS A 75 -14.75 13.22 -18.84
CA LYS A 75 -15.31 14.12 -19.87
C LYS A 75 -16.82 13.97 -20.01
N PRO A 76 -17.39 12.77 -20.19
CA PRO A 76 -18.83 12.56 -20.25
C PRO A 76 -19.59 13.06 -19.02
N LEU A 77 -19.06 12.86 -17.82
CA LEU A 77 -19.67 13.34 -16.57
C LEU A 77 -19.72 14.88 -16.53
N ARG A 78 -18.64 15.56 -16.94
CA ARG A 78 -18.61 17.01 -17.02
C ARG A 78 -19.58 17.56 -18.06
N GLU A 79 -19.69 16.89 -19.21
CA GLU A 79 -20.56 17.28 -20.33
C GLU A 79 -22.01 16.79 -20.14
N LYS A 80 -22.27 16.01 -19.07
CA LYS A 80 -23.57 15.40 -18.79
C LYS A 80 -24.10 14.51 -19.93
N ASN A 81 -23.18 13.90 -20.69
CA ASN A 81 -23.54 12.99 -21.80
C ASN A 81 -23.94 11.63 -21.23
N GLN A 82 -25.25 11.48 -20.96
CA GLN A 82 -25.81 10.28 -20.33
C GLN A 82 -25.63 9.03 -21.18
N GLU A 83 -25.82 9.14 -22.51
CA GLU A 83 -25.70 8.00 -23.42
C GLU A 83 -24.28 7.40 -23.40
N LEU A 84 -23.25 8.27 -23.49
CA LEU A 84 -21.87 7.80 -23.44
C LEU A 84 -21.50 7.22 -22.07
N ILE A 85 -22.06 7.76 -20.98
CA ILE A 85 -21.90 7.18 -19.63
C ILE A 85 -22.51 5.78 -19.57
N GLN A 86 -23.73 5.58 -20.12
CA GLN A 86 -24.39 4.27 -20.20
C GLN A 86 -23.55 3.27 -20.99
N GLN A 87 -23.05 3.66 -22.17
CA GLN A 87 -22.21 2.82 -23.02
C GLN A 87 -20.93 2.37 -22.30
N LEU A 88 -20.23 3.30 -21.64
CA LEU A 88 -19.02 3.03 -20.88
C LEU A 88 -19.30 2.11 -19.68
N MET A 89 -20.40 2.33 -18.96
CA MET A 89 -20.75 1.51 -17.79
C MET A 89 -21.23 0.11 -18.18
N ASP A 90 -21.90 -0.06 -19.34
CA ASP A 90 -22.27 -1.37 -19.88
C ASP A 90 -21.05 -2.17 -20.34
N PHE A 91 -20.11 -1.52 -21.03
CA PHE A 91 -18.82 -2.11 -21.37
C PHE A 91 -18.08 -2.55 -20.11
N TYR A 92 -18.03 -1.69 -19.09
CA TYR A 92 -17.34 -1.96 -17.84
C TYR A 92 -18.00 -3.11 -17.06
N ARG A 93 -19.35 -3.16 -17.03
CA ARG A 93 -20.11 -4.28 -16.46
C ARG A 93 -19.73 -5.61 -17.13
N THR A 94 -19.66 -5.61 -18.45
CA THR A 94 -19.31 -6.81 -19.24
C THR A 94 -17.87 -7.24 -18.96
N ALA A 95 -16.92 -6.31 -18.96
CA ALA A 95 -15.52 -6.58 -18.65
C ALA A 95 -15.37 -7.19 -17.24
N TYR A 96 -16.05 -6.64 -16.23
CA TYR A 96 -15.95 -7.14 -14.85
C TYR A 96 -16.64 -8.49 -14.65
N ARG A 97 -17.69 -8.79 -15.40
CA ARG A 97 -18.27 -10.15 -15.44
C ARG A 97 -17.29 -11.18 -15.99
N LEU A 98 -16.56 -10.81 -17.05
CA LEU A 98 -15.51 -11.69 -17.61
C LEU A 98 -14.35 -11.87 -16.63
N VAL A 99 -13.92 -10.81 -15.93
CA VAL A 99 -12.90 -10.91 -14.89
C VAL A 99 -13.36 -11.79 -13.74
N ALA A 100 -14.59 -11.63 -13.25
CA ALA A 100 -15.16 -12.47 -12.20
C ALA A 100 -15.23 -13.95 -12.63
N LEU A 101 -15.67 -14.23 -13.86
CA LEU A 101 -15.69 -15.57 -14.42
C LEU A 101 -14.29 -16.16 -14.55
N PHE A 102 -13.34 -15.38 -15.03
CA PHE A 102 -11.93 -15.79 -15.14
C PHE A 102 -11.35 -16.17 -13.76
N ILE A 103 -11.53 -15.31 -12.74
CA ILE A 103 -11.07 -15.59 -11.37
C ILE A 103 -11.74 -16.85 -10.82
N PHE A 104 -13.04 -17.03 -11.06
CA PHE A 104 -13.79 -18.19 -10.61
C PHE A 104 -13.29 -19.49 -11.26
N VAL A 105 -13.19 -19.51 -12.59
CA VAL A 105 -12.75 -20.71 -13.35
C VAL A 105 -11.31 -21.04 -13.06
N VAL A 106 -10.38 -20.07 -13.19
CA VAL A 106 -8.95 -20.29 -12.94
C VAL A 106 -8.72 -20.62 -11.47
N GLY A 107 -9.45 -19.96 -10.55
CA GLY A 107 -9.40 -20.27 -9.13
C GLY A 107 -9.76 -21.72 -8.83
N ILE A 108 -10.83 -22.25 -9.41
CA ILE A 108 -11.22 -23.68 -9.28
C ILE A 108 -10.15 -24.59 -9.89
N CYS A 109 -9.62 -24.25 -11.06
CA CYS A 109 -8.54 -25.02 -11.70
C CYS A 109 -7.26 -25.08 -10.86
N LEU A 110 -7.05 -24.13 -9.96
CA LEU A 110 -5.91 -24.15 -9.05
C LEU A 110 -6.08 -25.04 -7.81
N ILE A 111 -7.30 -25.48 -7.50
CA ILE A 111 -7.56 -26.34 -6.31
C ILE A 111 -6.67 -27.59 -6.27
N PRO A 112 -6.49 -28.36 -7.36
CA PRO A 112 -5.61 -29.53 -7.34
C PRO A 112 -4.13 -29.19 -7.11
N PHE A 113 -3.74 -27.95 -7.42
CA PHE A 113 -2.37 -27.46 -7.30
C PHE A 113 -2.05 -26.83 -5.95
N LEU A 114 -3.02 -26.71 -5.03
CA LEU A 114 -2.82 -26.13 -3.71
C LEU A 114 -1.72 -26.86 -2.92
N LYS A 115 -1.55 -28.17 -3.14
CA LYS A 115 -0.49 -29.00 -2.52
C LYS A 115 0.94 -28.55 -2.90
N TYR A 116 1.11 -27.84 -4.01
CA TYR A 116 2.41 -27.28 -4.42
C TYR A 116 2.63 -25.86 -3.87
N ILE A 117 1.54 -25.16 -3.56
CA ILE A 117 1.56 -23.81 -2.99
C ILE A 117 1.73 -23.87 -1.46
N ILE A 118 1.17 -24.90 -0.84
CA ILE A 118 1.23 -25.16 0.61
C ILE A 118 2.03 -26.44 0.81
N LYS A 119 3.29 -26.31 1.24
CA LYS A 119 4.23 -27.45 1.40
C LYS A 119 3.77 -28.41 2.48
N ASP A 120 3.47 -27.87 3.66
CA ASP A 120 3.04 -28.67 4.80
C ASP A 120 1.53 -28.49 4.97
N VAL A 121 0.79 -29.59 5.01
CA VAL A 121 -0.66 -29.54 5.30
C VAL A 121 -0.81 -28.95 6.70
N PRO A 122 -1.39 -27.73 6.82
CA PRO A 122 -1.55 -27.15 8.14
C PRO A 122 -2.48 -28.01 8.99
N ASP A 123 -2.16 -28.13 10.28
CA ASP A 123 -3.02 -28.82 11.25
C ASP A 123 -4.24 -27.94 11.56
N ILE A 124 -5.22 -28.01 10.66
CA ILE A 124 -6.50 -27.29 10.74
C ILE A 124 -7.64 -28.29 10.55
N LYS A 125 -8.78 -28.03 11.20
CA LYS A 125 -9.93 -28.94 11.20
C LYS A 125 -10.63 -29.00 9.86
N GLU A 126 -10.63 -27.89 9.12
CA GLU A 126 -11.38 -27.73 7.89
C GLU A 126 -10.57 -28.14 6.67
N ASN A 127 -11.27 -28.59 5.63
CA ASN A 127 -10.63 -28.90 4.35
C ASN A 127 -10.13 -27.62 3.67
N ILE A 128 -8.84 -27.59 3.34
CA ILE A 128 -8.15 -26.47 2.70
C ILE A 128 -8.82 -26.07 1.37
N ALA A 129 -9.29 -27.04 0.57
CA ALA A 129 -9.96 -26.78 -0.70
C ALA A 129 -11.30 -26.07 -0.49
N VAL A 130 -12.04 -26.41 0.59
CA VAL A 130 -13.30 -25.74 0.95
C VAL A 130 -13.02 -24.29 1.35
N ILE A 131 -12.03 -24.06 2.19
CA ILE A 131 -11.63 -22.70 2.58
C ILE A 131 -11.27 -21.89 1.34
N TYR A 132 -10.42 -22.43 0.47
CA TYR A 132 -9.99 -21.76 -0.76
C TYR A 132 -11.17 -21.46 -1.69
N PHE A 133 -12.13 -22.37 -1.83
CA PHE A 133 -13.36 -22.16 -2.60
C PHE A 133 -14.15 -20.95 -2.07
N PHE A 134 -14.31 -20.80 -0.76
CA PHE A 134 -14.95 -19.62 -0.18
C PHE A 134 -14.22 -18.31 -0.51
N TYR A 135 -12.88 -18.34 -0.53
CA TYR A 135 -12.09 -17.17 -0.96
C TYR A 135 -12.29 -16.84 -2.44
N ILE A 136 -12.40 -17.86 -3.32
CA ILE A 136 -12.72 -17.66 -4.75
C ILE A 136 -14.09 -16.98 -4.88
N VAL A 137 -15.11 -17.52 -4.20
CA VAL A 137 -16.48 -16.97 -4.24
C VAL A 137 -16.50 -15.52 -3.75
N LYS A 138 -15.87 -15.23 -2.62
CA LYS A 138 -15.72 -13.86 -2.07
C LYS A 138 -15.15 -12.91 -3.11
N THR A 139 -14.07 -13.30 -3.75
CA THR A 139 -13.36 -12.47 -4.72
C THR A 139 -14.21 -12.28 -5.98
N ALA A 140 -14.73 -13.35 -6.58
CA ALA A 140 -15.53 -13.26 -7.79
C ALA A 140 -16.81 -12.42 -7.61
N VAL A 141 -17.54 -12.61 -6.49
CA VAL A 141 -18.76 -11.84 -6.19
C VAL A 141 -18.43 -10.36 -5.98
N SER A 142 -17.29 -10.04 -5.34
CA SER A 142 -16.86 -8.65 -5.17
C SER A 142 -16.69 -7.95 -6.51
N TYR A 143 -16.15 -8.61 -7.53
CA TYR A 143 -15.98 -8.04 -8.87
C TYR A 143 -17.30 -7.77 -9.59
N LEU A 144 -18.33 -8.56 -9.36
CA LEU A 144 -19.65 -8.32 -9.95
C LEU A 144 -20.31 -7.01 -9.49
N MET A 145 -19.86 -6.44 -8.38
CA MET A 145 -20.49 -5.27 -7.76
C MET A 145 -19.61 -4.01 -7.84
N ILE A 146 -18.29 -4.14 -7.72
CA ILE A 146 -17.36 -3.03 -7.49
C ILE A 146 -17.30 -2.03 -8.66
N TYR A 147 -17.63 -2.44 -9.90
CA TYR A 147 -17.57 -1.58 -11.08
C TYR A 147 -18.43 -0.33 -10.96
N LYS A 148 -19.57 -0.40 -10.25
CA LYS A 148 -20.48 0.73 -10.04
C LYS A 148 -19.88 1.83 -9.15
N THR A 149 -18.97 1.46 -8.26
CA THR A 149 -18.26 2.40 -7.37
C THR A 149 -17.37 3.36 -8.16
N THR A 150 -16.87 2.93 -9.32
CA THR A 150 -15.98 3.73 -10.18
C THR A 150 -16.66 5.01 -10.67
N LEU A 151 -17.97 4.99 -10.89
CA LEU A 151 -18.73 6.19 -11.30
C LEU A 151 -18.72 7.27 -10.20
N LEU A 152 -18.96 6.90 -8.95
CA LEU A 152 -18.87 7.82 -7.81
C LEU A 152 -17.45 8.40 -7.66
N ARG A 153 -16.43 7.59 -7.89
CA ARG A 153 -15.02 8.04 -7.83
C ARG A 153 -14.70 8.99 -8.98
N ALA A 154 -15.18 8.71 -10.19
CA ALA A 154 -14.99 9.56 -11.37
C ALA A 154 -15.70 10.92 -11.22
N ASP A 155 -16.87 10.97 -10.58
CA ASP A 155 -17.60 12.22 -10.28
C ASP A 155 -17.05 12.96 -9.03
N GLN A 156 -15.82 12.68 -8.62
CA GLN A 156 -15.16 13.33 -7.46
C GLN A 156 -15.89 13.18 -6.12
N LYS A 157 -16.82 12.21 -6.00
CA LYS A 157 -17.53 11.88 -4.76
C LYS A 157 -16.82 10.85 -3.90
N LEU A 158 -15.48 10.84 -3.99
CA LEU A 158 -14.63 9.92 -3.26
C LEU A 158 -14.89 9.95 -1.74
N PHE A 159 -15.24 11.13 -1.20
CA PHE A 159 -15.56 11.27 0.23
C PHE A 159 -16.77 10.42 0.64
N VAL A 160 -17.83 10.37 -0.20
CA VAL A 160 -19.03 9.56 0.08
C VAL A 160 -18.67 8.08 0.12
N VAL A 161 -17.89 7.64 -0.87
CA VAL A 161 -17.41 6.24 -0.94
C VAL A 161 -16.56 5.91 0.30
N LYS A 162 -15.59 6.76 0.64
CA LYS A 162 -14.72 6.57 1.80
C LYS A 162 -15.47 6.53 3.12
N LYS A 163 -16.48 7.38 3.29
CA LYS A 163 -17.33 7.38 4.48
C LYS A 163 -18.10 6.06 4.63
N LEU A 164 -18.69 5.57 3.54
CA LEU A 164 -19.42 4.29 3.54
C LEU A 164 -18.47 3.11 3.79
N GLU A 165 -17.32 3.08 3.08
CA GLU A 165 -16.28 2.07 3.28
C GLU A 165 -15.86 2.01 4.75
N MET A 166 -15.61 3.16 5.38
CA MET A 166 -15.21 3.24 6.79
C MET A 166 -16.27 2.68 7.73
N ILE A 167 -17.53 3.13 7.58
CA ILE A 167 -18.62 2.66 8.46
C ILE A 167 -18.77 1.14 8.34
N CYS A 168 -18.83 0.62 7.12
CA CYS A 168 -18.93 -0.82 6.88
C CYS A 168 -17.73 -1.57 7.43
N GLN A 169 -16.52 -1.03 7.30
CA GLN A 169 -15.29 -1.67 7.77
C GLN A 169 -15.21 -1.72 9.29
N ILE A 170 -15.59 -0.65 9.98
CA ILE A 170 -15.65 -0.63 11.45
C ILE A 170 -16.69 -1.65 11.94
N THR A 171 -17.91 -1.62 11.37
CA THR A 171 -18.97 -2.57 11.71
C THR A 171 -18.51 -4.01 11.46
N ARG A 172 -17.85 -4.27 10.32
CA ARG A 172 -17.30 -5.58 10.00
C ARG A 172 -16.31 -6.05 11.06
N TYR A 173 -15.33 -5.24 11.43
CA TYR A 173 -14.33 -5.61 12.44
C TYR A 173 -14.97 -5.93 13.79
N VAL A 174 -15.96 -5.13 14.21
CA VAL A 174 -16.68 -5.38 15.48
C VAL A 174 -17.42 -6.72 15.41
N VAL A 175 -18.15 -6.99 14.33
CA VAL A 175 -18.89 -8.24 14.14
C VAL A 175 -17.92 -9.43 14.05
N GLU A 176 -16.85 -9.33 13.27
CA GLU A 176 -15.84 -10.39 13.13
C GLU A 176 -15.17 -10.75 14.46
N ILE A 177 -14.80 -9.73 15.26
CA ILE A 177 -14.22 -9.94 16.59
C ILE A 177 -15.24 -10.64 17.50
N THR A 178 -16.49 -10.17 17.52
CA THR A 178 -17.56 -10.73 18.35
C THR A 178 -17.82 -12.19 18.00
N VAL A 179 -17.99 -12.48 16.70
CA VAL A 179 -18.22 -13.84 16.20
C VAL A 179 -17.05 -14.77 16.53
N LEU A 180 -15.82 -14.26 16.35
CA LEU A 180 -14.63 -15.05 16.63
C LEU A 180 -14.49 -15.40 18.11
N VAL A 181 -14.83 -14.47 19.01
CA VAL A 181 -14.79 -14.70 20.48
C VAL A 181 -15.89 -15.68 20.92
N ILE A 182 -17.10 -15.57 20.34
CA ILE A 182 -18.25 -16.40 20.72
C ILE A 182 -18.11 -17.82 20.16
N PHE A 183 -17.92 -17.96 18.85
CA PHE A 183 -17.99 -19.25 18.17
C PHE A 183 -16.63 -19.98 18.12
N LYS A 184 -15.51 -19.27 18.15
CA LYS A 184 -14.13 -19.83 18.08
C LYS A 184 -13.91 -20.77 16.89
N GLN A 185 -14.61 -20.53 15.78
CA GLN A 185 -14.60 -21.37 14.57
C GLN A 185 -14.21 -20.54 13.35
N TYR A 186 -13.29 -21.05 12.55
CA TYR A 186 -12.80 -20.36 11.36
C TYR A 186 -13.86 -20.22 10.27
N MET A 187 -14.65 -21.28 10.02
CA MET A 187 -15.68 -21.23 8.97
C MET A 187 -16.75 -20.18 9.26
N THR A 188 -17.19 -20.06 10.51
CA THR A 188 -18.16 -19.04 10.93
C THR A 188 -17.58 -17.63 10.70
N TYR A 189 -16.33 -17.40 11.08
CA TYR A 189 -15.61 -16.16 10.82
C TYR A 189 -15.54 -15.86 9.32
N LEU A 190 -15.14 -16.82 8.48
CA LEU A 190 -15.00 -16.67 7.03
C LEU A 190 -16.33 -16.34 6.35
N ILE A 191 -17.43 -17.00 6.75
CA ILE A 191 -18.78 -16.72 6.23
C ILE A 191 -19.18 -15.28 6.57
N ILE A 192 -18.95 -14.82 7.79
CA ILE A 192 -19.24 -13.44 8.19
C ILE A 192 -18.37 -12.43 7.42
N GLU A 193 -17.09 -12.72 7.24
CA GLU A 193 -16.19 -11.87 6.44
C GLU A 193 -16.69 -11.72 5.00
N ILE A 194 -17.15 -12.82 4.39
CA ILE A 194 -17.74 -12.82 3.04
C ILE A 194 -19.03 -12.02 3.02
N ALA A 195 -19.95 -12.30 3.94
CA ALA A 195 -21.23 -11.60 4.03
C ALA A 195 -21.04 -10.09 4.24
N ALA A 196 -20.14 -9.69 5.12
CA ALA A 196 -19.82 -8.29 5.37
C ALA A 196 -19.20 -7.61 4.14
N THR A 197 -18.34 -8.30 3.40
CA THR A 197 -17.75 -7.79 2.14
C THR A 197 -18.83 -7.59 1.06
N ILE A 198 -19.73 -8.54 0.90
CA ILE A 198 -20.87 -8.46 -0.05
C ILE A 198 -21.79 -7.31 0.37
N LEU A 199 -22.13 -7.19 1.65
CA LEU A 199 -22.99 -6.13 2.17
C LEU A 199 -22.36 -4.74 1.95
N GLN A 200 -21.07 -4.58 2.21
CA GLN A 200 -20.35 -3.34 1.93
C GLN A 200 -20.46 -2.96 0.44
N ASN A 201 -20.16 -3.90 -0.45
CA ASN A 201 -20.24 -3.67 -1.89
C ASN A 201 -21.68 -3.36 -2.33
N TYR A 202 -22.67 -4.02 -1.75
CA TYR A 202 -24.08 -3.77 -2.02
C TYR A 202 -24.51 -2.36 -1.59
N ILE A 203 -24.14 -1.91 -0.38
CA ILE A 203 -24.47 -0.57 0.14
C ILE A 203 -23.89 0.52 -0.78
N ILE A 204 -22.60 0.38 -1.18
CA ILE A 204 -21.95 1.37 -2.06
C ILE A 204 -22.57 1.34 -3.45
N THR A 205 -22.88 0.16 -3.97
CA THR A 205 -23.55 -0.04 -5.26
C THR A 205 -24.92 0.60 -5.28
N LYS A 206 -25.74 0.38 -4.24
CA LYS A 206 -27.06 1.02 -4.11
C LYS A 206 -26.99 2.53 -4.04
N ARG A 207 -25.94 3.07 -3.39
CA ARG A 207 -25.69 4.51 -3.39
C ARG A 207 -25.40 5.04 -4.79
N ALA A 208 -24.58 4.32 -5.59
CA ALA A 208 -24.30 4.69 -6.97
C ALA A 208 -25.55 4.61 -7.85
N GLU A 209 -26.36 3.55 -7.74
CA GLU A 209 -27.62 3.37 -8.49
C GLU A 209 -28.63 4.49 -8.19
N LYS A 210 -28.78 4.87 -6.91
CA LYS A 210 -29.67 5.97 -6.50
C LYS A 210 -29.24 7.32 -7.06
N GLU A 211 -27.95 7.55 -7.21
CA GLU A 211 -27.40 8.82 -7.66
C GLU A 211 -27.30 8.95 -9.19
N TYR A 212 -27.13 7.82 -9.88
CA TYR A 212 -27.00 7.75 -11.33
C TYR A 212 -27.87 6.63 -11.92
N PRO A 213 -29.21 6.68 -11.76
CA PRO A 213 -30.08 5.60 -12.20
C PRO A 213 -29.92 5.32 -13.72
N TYR A 214 -29.81 6.37 -14.52
CA TYR A 214 -29.62 6.28 -15.96
C TYR A 214 -28.34 5.50 -16.37
N ALA A 215 -27.27 5.58 -15.59
CA ALA A 215 -25.96 5.01 -15.96
C ALA A 215 -25.94 3.47 -15.95
N PHE A 216 -26.94 2.83 -15.35
CA PHE A 216 -27.04 1.37 -15.21
C PHE A 216 -28.15 0.75 -16.04
N GLU A 217 -28.89 1.59 -16.78
CA GLU A 217 -29.84 1.16 -17.79
C GLU A 217 -29.09 0.59 -19.01
N LYS A 218 -29.80 -0.17 -19.83
CA LYS A 218 -29.19 -0.72 -21.04
C LYS A 218 -29.06 0.40 -22.07
N PRO A 219 -27.86 0.68 -22.60
CA PRO A 219 -27.70 1.71 -23.60
C PRO A 219 -28.43 1.35 -24.90
N ALA A 220 -28.90 2.36 -25.62
CA ALA A 220 -29.55 2.16 -26.94
C ALA A 220 -28.57 1.56 -27.95
N GLU A 221 -27.33 2.04 -27.93
CA GLU A 221 -26.23 1.57 -28.77
C GLU A 221 -25.03 1.10 -27.94
N LYS A 222 -24.30 0.12 -28.44
CA LYS A 222 -23.05 -0.33 -27.81
C LYS A 222 -21.93 0.67 -28.05
N LEU A 223 -20.95 0.69 -27.15
CA LEU A 223 -19.75 1.51 -27.31
C LEU A 223 -19.06 1.22 -28.66
N PRO A 224 -18.75 2.23 -29.48
CA PRO A 224 -18.09 2.06 -30.78
C PRO A 224 -16.78 1.27 -30.66
N ARG A 225 -16.54 0.36 -31.62
CA ARG A 225 -15.38 -0.54 -31.62
C ARG A 225 -14.03 0.19 -31.51
N GLU A 226 -13.91 1.35 -32.15
CA GLU A 226 -12.70 2.18 -32.08
C GLU A 226 -12.41 2.67 -30.67
N ARG A 227 -13.45 3.08 -29.92
CA ARG A 227 -13.31 3.47 -28.51
C ARG A 227 -12.98 2.29 -27.61
N VAL A 228 -13.56 1.10 -27.87
CA VAL A 228 -13.20 -0.13 -27.15
C VAL A 228 -11.70 -0.43 -27.33
N ILE A 229 -11.19 -0.36 -28.55
CA ILE A 229 -9.77 -0.60 -28.85
C ILE A 229 -8.88 0.42 -28.14
N SER A 230 -9.26 1.69 -28.15
CA SER A 230 -8.53 2.76 -27.44
C SER A 230 -8.48 2.49 -25.94
N LEU A 231 -9.63 2.18 -25.32
CA LEU A 231 -9.70 1.82 -23.90
C LEU A 231 -8.85 0.59 -23.54
N LEU A 232 -8.86 -0.44 -24.39
CA LEU A 232 -8.05 -1.64 -24.17
C LEU A 232 -6.55 -1.36 -24.29
N LYS A 233 -6.12 -0.41 -25.12
CA LYS A 233 -4.72 0.07 -25.17
C LYS A 233 -4.33 0.76 -23.86
N ASP A 234 -5.20 1.63 -23.34
CA ASP A 234 -4.97 2.31 -22.06
C ASP A 234 -4.92 1.31 -20.90
N VAL A 235 -5.86 0.35 -20.88
CA VAL A 235 -5.85 -0.76 -19.91
C VAL A 235 -4.54 -1.53 -19.96
N LYS A 236 -4.05 -1.90 -21.16
CA LYS A 236 -2.78 -2.65 -21.32
C LYS A 236 -1.61 -1.90 -20.71
N GLY A 237 -1.47 -0.60 -20.99
CA GLY A 237 -0.38 0.23 -20.46
C GLY A 237 -0.40 0.33 -18.93
N LEU A 238 -1.58 0.57 -18.35
CA LEU A 238 -1.76 0.66 -16.90
C LEU A 238 -1.59 -0.70 -16.20
N SER A 239 -2.04 -1.78 -16.84
CA SER A 239 -1.94 -3.14 -16.31
C SER A 239 -0.50 -3.59 -16.19
N MET A 240 0.35 -3.31 -17.18
CA MET A 240 1.77 -3.69 -17.15
C MET A 240 2.51 -3.14 -15.93
N TYR A 241 2.26 -1.89 -15.58
CA TYR A 241 2.89 -1.27 -14.40
C TYR A 241 2.41 -1.91 -13.08
N LYS A 242 1.09 -2.06 -12.93
CA LYS A 242 0.49 -2.64 -11.71
C LYS A 242 0.78 -4.13 -11.56
N LEU A 243 0.75 -4.87 -12.67
CA LEU A 243 1.08 -6.31 -12.73
C LEU A 243 2.43 -6.57 -12.10
N SER A 244 3.44 -5.86 -12.55
CA SER A 244 4.81 -6.04 -12.08
C SER A 244 4.99 -5.75 -10.59
N ALA A 245 4.33 -4.68 -10.09
CA ALA A 245 4.36 -4.34 -8.67
C ALA A 245 3.67 -5.39 -7.80
N THR A 246 2.55 -5.96 -8.27
CA THR A 246 1.80 -6.97 -7.52
C THR A 246 2.54 -8.32 -7.52
N ILE A 247 3.10 -8.73 -8.65
CA ILE A 247 3.90 -9.97 -8.74
C ILE A 247 5.04 -9.93 -7.73
N GLY A 248 5.83 -8.85 -7.71
CA GLY A 248 6.97 -8.73 -6.79
C GLY A 248 6.59 -8.88 -5.31
N ASN A 249 5.44 -8.33 -4.90
CA ASN A 249 4.97 -8.44 -3.51
C ASN A 249 4.34 -9.81 -3.17
N SER A 250 3.81 -10.52 -4.16
CA SER A 250 3.10 -11.79 -3.95
C SER A 250 4.02 -13.00 -3.96
N VAL A 251 5.11 -12.94 -4.74
CA VAL A 251 6.05 -14.05 -4.91
C VAL A 251 6.67 -14.47 -3.59
N ASP A 252 7.10 -13.53 -2.75
CA ASP A 252 7.73 -13.83 -1.47
C ASP A 252 6.81 -14.68 -0.58
N THR A 253 5.52 -14.33 -0.46
CA THR A 253 4.54 -15.10 0.32
C THR A 253 4.36 -16.52 -0.21
N MET A 254 4.27 -16.66 -1.55
CA MET A 254 4.11 -17.98 -2.18
C MET A 254 5.35 -18.85 -2.02
N LEU A 255 6.55 -18.28 -2.17
CA LEU A 255 7.80 -19.01 -2.00
C LEU A 255 8.01 -19.44 -0.54
N ILE A 256 7.72 -18.56 0.43
CA ILE A 256 7.80 -18.92 1.85
C ILE A 256 6.82 -20.04 2.17
N SER A 257 5.57 -19.99 1.66
CA SER A 257 4.57 -21.04 1.87
C SER A 257 4.98 -22.38 1.23
N GLY A 258 5.45 -22.33 -0.02
CA GLY A 258 5.74 -23.53 -0.82
C GLY A 258 7.09 -24.17 -0.51
N ILE A 259 8.05 -23.42 0.05
CA ILE A 259 9.41 -23.93 0.32
C ILE A 259 9.66 -24.11 1.82
N ILE A 260 9.15 -23.20 2.64
CA ILE A 260 9.31 -23.26 4.11
C ILE A 260 8.05 -23.86 4.73
N ASN A 261 7.06 -23.04 5.11
CA ASN A 261 5.74 -23.45 5.57
C ASN A 261 4.78 -22.25 5.74
N THR A 262 3.48 -22.54 5.96
CA THR A 262 2.43 -21.53 6.15
C THR A 262 2.53 -20.80 7.51
N SER A 263 3.02 -21.45 8.55
CA SER A 263 3.22 -20.82 9.86
C SER A 263 4.24 -19.68 9.78
N THR A 264 5.32 -19.87 9.02
CA THR A 264 6.31 -18.81 8.77
C THR A 264 5.70 -17.64 7.99
N VAL A 265 4.81 -17.90 7.02
CA VAL A 265 4.06 -16.82 6.33
C VAL A 265 3.27 -15.98 7.33
N ALA A 266 2.63 -16.60 8.32
CA ALA A 266 1.88 -15.89 9.34
C ALA A 266 2.78 -15.02 10.23
N ILE A 267 3.95 -15.52 10.63
CA ILE A 267 4.92 -14.78 11.45
C ILE A 267 5.45 -13.57 10.68
N VAL A 268 5.95 -13.77 9.46
CA VAL A 268 6.40 -12.69 8.56
C VAL A 268 5.26 -11.71 8.30
N GLY A 269 4.03 -12.23 8.16
CA GLY A 269 2.82 -11.46 7.98
C GLY A 269 2.54 -10.47 9.12
N ASN A 270 2.93 -10.77 10.36
CA ASN A 270 2.78 -9.83 11.48
C ASN A 270 3.71 -8.62 11.34
N TYR A 271 4.96 -8.82 10.95
CA TYR A 271 5.92 -7.73 10.66
C TYR A 271 5.49 -6.93 9.44
N THR A 272 5.02 -7.61 8.39
CA THR A 272 4.49 -6.96 7.18
C THR A 272 3.24 -6.14 7.49
N HIS A 273 2.38 -6.58 8.41
CA HIS A 273 1.21 -5.85 8.85
C HIS A 273 1.59 -4.50 9.49
N LEU A 274 2.58 -4.49 10.41
CA LEU A 274 3.16 -3.28 10.98
C LEU A 274 3.69 -2.35 9.88
N LYS A 275 4.58 -2.88 9.02
CA LYS A 275 5.17 -2.15 7.89
C LYS A 275 4.10 -1.50 7.01
N ASN A 276 3.06 -2.24 6.65
CA ASN A 276 2.02 -1.77 5.73
C ASN A 276 1.18 -0.63 6.31
N HIS A 277 0.90 -0.61 7.61
CA HIS A 277 0.18 0.49 8.25
C HIS A 277 1.01 1.77 8.25
N VAL A 278 2.29 1.69 8.60
CA VAL A 278 3.21 2.83 8.53
C VAL A 278 3.34 3.33 7.08
N GLN A 279 3.48 2.40 6.13
CA GLN A 279 3.56 2.71 4.70
C GLN A 279 2.32 3.47 4.20
N LYS A 280 1.12 3.04 4.59
CA LYS A 280 -0.13 3.73 4.21
C LYS A 280 -0.16 5.18 4.65
N ILE A 281 0.26 5.47 5.89
CA ILE A 281 0.30 6.83 6.43
C ILE A 281 1.26 7.70 5.60
N LEU A 282 2.47 7.21 5.32
CA LEU A 282 3.46 7.95 4.54
C LEU A 282 3.01 8.16 3.09
N MET A 283 2.37 7.16 2.47
CA MET A 283 1.85 7.27 1.12
C MET A 283 0.74 8.32 0.98
N GLN A 284 -0.06 8.57 2.02
CA GLN A 284 -1.03 9.66 2.03
C GLN A 284 -0.35 11.03 1.93
N PHE A 285 0.79 11.21 2.62
CA PHE A 285 1.58 12.43 2.51
C PHE A 285 2.03 12.67 1.05
N PHE A 286 2.64 11.69 0.41
CA PHE A 286 3.10 11.81 -0.98
C PHE A 286 1.94 12.08 -1.95
N SER A 287 0.81 11.40 -1.77
CA SER A 287 -0.40 11.62 -2.59
C SER A 287 -0.93 13.05 -2.48
N ALA A 288 -0.85 13.66 -1.30
CA ALA A 288 -1.28 15.05 -1.07
C ALA A 288 -0.34 16.08 -1.75
N VAL A 289 0.92 15.73 -1.99
CA VAL A 289 1.91 16.62 -2.62
C VAL A 289 1.81 16.60 -4.16
N ILE A 290 1.30 15.54 -4.78
CA ILE A 290 1.23 15.39 -6.25
C ILE A 290 0.60 16.62 -6.96
N PRO A 291 -0.57 17.16 -6.55
CA PRO A 291 -1.16 18.33 -7.22
C PRO A 291 -0.28 19.58 -7.15
N SER A 292 0.43 19.79 -6.03
CA SER A 292 1.33 20.93 -5.86
C SER A 292 2.55 20.84 -6.78
N VAL A 293 3.10 19.63 -6.96
CA VAL A 293 4.18 19.36 -7.91
C VAL A 293 3.68 19.49 -9.35
N GLY A 294 2.44 19.06 -9.64
CA GLY A 294 1.81 19.23 -10.96
C GLY A 294 1.65 20.70 -11.37
N ASN A 295 1.24 21.55 -10.43
CA ASN A 295 1.19 23.00 -10.65
C ASN A 295 2.59 23.57 -10.92
N LEU A 296 3.61 23.12 -10.18
CA LEU A 296 4.99 23.53 -10.41
C LEU A 296 5.51 23.04 -11.77
N ALA A 297 5.10 21.88 -12.23
CA ALA A 297 5.47 21.33 -13.54
C ALA A 297 4.97 22.22 -14.69
N SER A 298 3.82 22.89 -14.53
CA SER A 298 3.25 23.79 -15.54
C SER A 298 3.98 25.16 -15.65
N GLU A 299 4.87 25.50 -14.69
CA GLU A 299 5.60 26.77 -14.69
C GLU A 299 6.87 26.76 -15.61
N ASP A 300 7.21 25.64 -16.23
CA ASP A 300 8.41 25.42 -17.09
C ASP A 300 9.75 25.92 -16.50
N ASN A 301 9.84 26.01 -15.18
CA ASN A 301 11.06 26.43 -14.47
C ASN A 301 11.82 25.24 -13.91
N LYS A 302 12.71 24.64 -14.72
CA LYS A 302 13.48 23.44 -14.38
C LYS A 302 14.31 23.58 -13.10
N LYS A 303 14.93 24.76 -12.89
CA LYS A 303 15.73 25.01 -11.67
C LYS A 303 14.87 25.03 -10.41
N LYS A 304 13.68 25.63 -10.48
CA LYS A 304 12.72 25.64 -9.38
C LYS A 304 12.19 24.22 -9.09
N GLN A 305 11.90 23.46 -10.15
CA GLN A 305 11.49 22.06 -10.02
C GLN A 305 12.56 21.21 -9.35
N LEU A 306 13.82 21.31 -9.74
CA LEU A 306 14.94 20.59 -9.12
C LEU A 306 15.13 20.98 -7.65
N LEU A 307 14.99 22.27 -7.34
CA LEU A 307 15.10 22.73 -5.95
C LEU A 307 13.99 22.17 -5.07
N VAL A 308 12.74 22.16 -5.55
CA VAL A 308 11.60 21.57 -4.82
C VAL A 308 11.75 20.06 -4.72
N PHE A 309 12.24 19.40 -5.77
CA PHE A 309 12.56 17.96 -5.74
C PHE A 309 13.59 17.63 -4.66
N ASN A 310 14.70 18.34 -4.59
CA ASN A 310 15.73 18.12 -3.57
C ASN A 310 15.18 18.30 -2.15
N ARG A 311 14.32 19.28 -1.91
CA ARG A 311 13.64 19.50 -0.63
C ARG A 311 12.69 18.36 -0.29
N LEU A 312 11.86 17.92 -1.26
CA LEU A 312 10.94 16.80 -1.04
C LEU A 312 11.72 15.49 -0.81
N PHE A 313 12.81 15.27 -1.52
CA PHE A 313 13.67 14.09 -1.34
C PHE A 313 14.33 14.07 0.03
N TYR A 314 14.77 15.23 0.54
CA TYR A 314 15.28 15.35 1.92
C TYR A 314 14.19 15.09 2.97
N ILE A 315 12.99 15.65 2.79
CA ILE A 315 11.86 15.40 3.68
C ILE A 315 11.48 13.91 3.67
N SER A 316 11.49 13.27 2.50
CA SER A 316 11.27 11.82 2.35
C SER A 316 12.29 11.02 3.14
N PHE A 317 13.58 11.39 3.01
CA PHE A 317 14.67 10.75 3.74
C PHE A 317 14.50 10.90 5.26
N PHE A 318 14.24 12.11 5.75
CA PHE A 318 14.08 12.38 7.18
C PHE A 318 12.93 11.56 7.79
N MET A 319 11.77 11.55 7.12
CA MET A 319 10.62 10.75 7.56
C MET A 319 10.91 9.26 7.52
N VAL A 320 11.40 8.74 6.39
CA VAL A 320 11.59 7.30 6.25
C VAL A 320 12.70 6.78 7.14
N ASN A 321 13.76 7.56 7.38
CA ASN A 321 14.83 7.18 8.31
C ASN A 321 14.28 6.93 9.71
N PHE A 322 13.48 7.85 10.24
CA PHE A 322 12.81 7.69 11.53
C PHE A 322 11.95 6.43 11.59
N PHE A 323 11.03 6.28 10.64
CA PHE A 323 10.10 5.14 10.66
C PHE A 323 10.78 3.80 10.38
N SER A 324 11.83 3.76 9.54
CA SER A 324 12.55 2.52 9.24
C SER A 324 13.41 2.07 10.42
N VAL A 325 14.10 2.99 11.10
CA VAL A 325 14.84 2.67 12.33
C VAL A 325 13.88 2.20 13.41
N SER A 326 12.73 2.89 13.57
CA SER A 326 11.69 2.48 14.50
C SER A 326 11.14 1.08 14.18
N LEU A 327 10.86 0.77 12.91
CA LEU A 327 10.44 -0.57 12.50
C LEU A 327 11.50 -1.63 12.80
N PHE A 328 12.79 -1.33 12.61
CA PHE A 328 13.86 -2.26 12.90
C PHE A 328 13.99 -2.55 14.39
N VAL A 329 14.11 -1.51 15.21
CA VAL A 329 14.40 -1.66 16.64
C VAL A 329 13.16 -2.09 17.43
N LEU A 330 11.98 -1.50 17.13
CA LEU A 330 10.76 -1.75 17.91
C LEU A 330 9.99 -2.99 17.49
N SER A 331 10.20 -3.54 16.30
CA SER A 331 9.37 -4.66 15.84
C SER A 331 9.51 -5.90 16.74
N LYS A 332 10.73 -6.25 17.15
CA LYS A 332 10.99 -7.39 18.04
C LYS A 332 10.32 -7.21 19.43
N PRO A 333 10.63 -6.13 20.20
CA PRO A 333 9.98 -5.92 21.50
C PRO A 333 8.47 -5.72 21.40
N PHE A 334 7.99 -5.05 20.34
CA PHE A 334 6.56 -4.90 20.12
C PHE A 334 5.85 -6.24 19.87
N ILE A 335 6.38 -7.09 18.98
CA ILE A 335 5.81 -8.43 18.70
C ILE A 335 5.82 -9.28 19.96
N ASN A 336 6.88 -9.20 20.76
CA ASN A 336 6.97 -9.91 22.03
C ASN A 336 5.84 -9.51 23.01
N VAL A 337 5.63 -8.21 23.20
CA VAL A 337 4.54 -7.69 24.06
C VAL A 337 3.17 -8.01 23.47
N TRP A 338 3.03 -7.96 22.14
CA TRP A 338 1.74 -8.13 21.48
C TRP A 338 1.31 -9.58 21.36
N LEU A 339 2.19 -10.48 20.87
CA LEU A 339 1.85 -11.86 20.50
C LEU A 339 2.63 -12.91 21.31
N GLY A 340 3.76 -12.53 21.91
CA GLY A 340 4.66 -13.40 22.65
C GLY A 340 5.88 -13.87 21.85
N GLU A 341 6.80 -14.49 22.57
CA GLU A 341 8.15 -14.83 22.10
C GLU A 341 8.18 -15.73 20.86
N LYS A 342 7.25 -16.67 20.75
CA LYS A 342 7.15 -17.62 19.62
C LYS A 342 6.92 -16.97 18.24
N TYR A 343 6.57 -15.67 18.20
CA TYR A 343 6.33 -14.93 16.97
C TYR A 343 7.48 -13.99 16.60
N ILE A 344 8.57 -14.03 17.34
CA ILE A 344 9.74 -13.20 17.11
C ILE A 344 10.53 -13.76 15.93
N LEU A 345 10.87 -12.90 14.97
CA LEU A 345 11.84 -13.17 13.91
C LEU A 345 13.24 -12.77 14.36
N ASP A 346 14.24 -13.39 13.75
CA ASP A 346 15.63 -13.02 13.95
C ASP A 346 15.86 -11.54 13.60
N GLN A 347 16.77 -10.89 14.33
CA GLN A 347 17.03 -9.47 14.21
C GLN A 347 17.46 -9.05 12.80
N HIS A 348 18.25 -9.88 12.12
CA HIS A 348 18.66 -9.60 10.74
C HIS A 348 17.50 -9.64 9.74
N ILE A 349 16.44 -10.43 9.99
CA ILE A 349 15.21 -10.42 9.16
C ILE A 349 14.45 -9.11 9.38
N SER A 350 14.33 -8.65 10.63
CA SER A 350 13.72 -7.34 10.95
C SER A 350 14.47 -6.18 10.28
N PHE A 351 15.80 -6.27 10.22
CA PHE A 351 16.62 -5.28 9.53
C PHE A 351 16.34 -5.22 8.04
N VAL A 352 16.32 -6.37 7.33
CA VAL A 352 16.07 -6.36 5.88
C VAL A 352 14.61 -5.96 5.54
N ILE A 353 13.62 -6.27 6.39
CA ILE A 353 12.24 -5.76 6.24
C ILE A 353 12.23 -4.23 6.31
N SER A 354 12.93 -3.65 7.28
CA SER A 354 13.03 -2.21 7.49
C SER A 354 13.83 -1.53 6.39
N PHE A 355 14.87 -2.19 5.88
CA PHE A 355 15.69 -1.68 4.77
C PHE A 355 14.90 -1.68 3.44
N ASP A 356 14.13 -2.73 3.16
CA ASP A 356 13.20 -2.75 2.00
C ASP A 356 12.19 -1.61 2.09
N PHE A 357 11.62 -1.39 3.28
CA PHE A 357 10.70 -0.28 3.54
C PHE A 357 11.38 1.08 3.32
N PHE A 358 12.61 1.26 3.83
CA PHE A 358 13.39 2.47 3.63
C PHE A 358 13.60 2.77 2.14
N LEU A 359 14.07 1.80 1.37
CA LEU A 359 14.31 1.96 -0.07
C LEU A 359 13.02 2.29 -0.82
N PHE A 360 11.91 1.66 -0.46
CA PHE A 360 10.62 1.89 -1.10
C PHE A 360 10.11 3.31 -0.88
N ILE A 361 10.10 3.78 0.35
CA ILE A 361 9.54 5.11 0.70
C ILE A 361 10.50 6.23 0.30
N LEU A 362 11.82 6.06 0.42
CA LEU A 362 12.80 7.07 0.00
C LEU A 362 12.57 7.54 -1.43
N LEU A 363 12.21 6.63 -2.32
CA LEU A 363 12.01 6.92 -3.73
C LEU A 363 10.60 7.42 -4.09
N GLN A 364 9.69 7.60 -3.11
CA GLN A 364 8.36 8.14 -3.38
C GLN A 364 8.39 9.61 -3.85
N ALA A 365 9.40 10.38 -3.47
CA ALA A 365 9.61 11.72 -4.04
C ALA A 365 9.79 11.67 -5.57
N ILE A 366 10.52 10.67 -6.08
CA ILE A 366 10.72 10.44 -7.52
C ILE A 366 9.41 10.03 -8.19
N ALA A 367 8.69 9.08 -7.59
CA ALA A 367 7.40 8.63 -8.09
C ALA A 367 6.38 9.78 -8.15
N THR A 368 6.38 10.68 -7.16
CA THR A 368 5.55 11.89 -7.10
C THR A 368 5.85 12.82 -8.28
N PHE A 369 7.14 13.13 -8.53
CA PHE A 369 7.53 13.99 -9.65
C PHE A 369 7.26 13.34 -11.01
N ARG A 370 7.49 12.04 -11.16
CA ARG A 370 7.14 11.32 -12.40
C ARG A 370 5.65 11.39 -12.69
N THR A 371 4.82 11.13 -11.68
CA THR A 371 3.36 11.16 -11.79
C THR A 371 2.87 12.56 -12.13
N ALA A 372 3.39 13.58 -11.46
CA ALA A 372 3.01 14.98 -11.66
C ALA A 372 3.41 15.51 -13.06
N ASN A 373 4.51 15.01 -13.63
CA ASN A 373 4.99 15.38 -14.96
C ASN A 373 4.51 14.45 -16.09
N GLY A 374 3.66 13.46 -15.80
CA GLY A 374 3.09 12.56 -16.81
C GLY A 374 4.09 11.58 -17.44
N LEU A 375 5.24 11.31 -16.81
CA LEU A 375 6.25 10.37 -17.32
C LEU A 375 5.86 8.90 -17.06
N PHE A 376 4.75 8.46 -17.67
CA PHE A 376 4.22 7.11 -17.46
C PHE A 376 4.80 6.09 -18.45
N VAL A 377 4.94 6.47 -19.71
CA VAL A 377 5.44 5.60 -20.79
C VAL A 377 6.92 5.30 -20.61
N GLN A 378 7.68 6.35 -20.25
CA GLN A 378 9.10 6.23 -19.96
C GLN A 378 9.30 5.39 -18.68
N GLY A 379 9.95 4.26 -18.82
CA GLY A 379 10.21 3.36 -17.69
C GLY A 379 9.06 2.41 -17.32
N GLN A 380 8.04 2.25 -18.16
CA GLN A 380 6.92 1.32 -17.93
C GLN A 380 7.37 -0.14 -17.75
N TYR A 381 8.48 -0.54 -18.33
CA TYR A 381 9.02 -1.90 -18.22
C TYR A 381 9.92 -2.11 -16.99
N ARG A 382 10.39 -1.04 -16.32
CA ARG A 382 11.24 -1.17 -15.13
C ARG A 382 10.64 -2.08 -14.05
N PRO A 383 9.35 -1.92 -13.66
CA PRO A 383 8.78 -2.79 -12.65
C PRO A 383 8.77 -4.27 -13.06
N LEU A 384 8.62 -4.56 -14.37
CA LEU A 384 8.69 -5.93 -14.89
C LEU A 384 10.10 -6.53 -14.71
N PHE A 385 11.14 -5.78 -15.05
CA PHE A 385 12.52 -6.21 -14.79
C PHE A 385 12.78 -6.42 -13.30
N THR A 386 12.25 -5.52 -12.45
CA THR A 386 12.34 -5.68 -11.00
C THR A 386 11.68 -6.98 -10.53
N ALA A 387 10.49 -7.31 -11.05
CA ALA A 387 9.79 -8.53 -10.69
C ALA A 387 10.53 -9.79 -11.16
N ILE A 388 11.06 -9.79 -12.37
CA ILE A 388 11.83 -10.92 -12.91
C ILE A 388 13.10 -11.16 -12.08
N ILE A 389 13.87 -10.11 -11.81
CA ILE A 389 15.08 -10.19 -10.98
C ILE A 389 14.72 -10.68 -9.57
N ASN A 390 13.66 -10.13 -8.98
CA ASN A 390 13.18 -10.57 -7.66
C ASN A 390 12.85 -12.06 -7.65
N ILE A 391 12.08 -12.58 -8.61
CA ILE A 391 11.74 -14.00 -8.69
C ILE A 391 13.00 -14.87 -8.77
N ILE A 392 13.93 -14.54 -9.67
CA ILE A 392 15.16 -15.32 -9.87
C ILE A 392 15.98 -15.38 -8.58
N PHE A 393 16.24 -14.22 -7.97
CA PHE A 393 17.01 -14.17 -6.72
C PHE A 393 16.25 -14.77 -5.54
N SER A 394 14.93 -14.62 -5.45
CA SER A 394 14.12 -15.20 -4.37
C SER A 394 14.17 -16.72 -4.40
N VAL A 395 14.04 -17.35 -5.59
CA VAL A 395 14.13 -18.82 -5.72
C VAL A 395 15.51 -19.35 -5.32
N ILE A 396 16.57 -18.61 -5.64
CA ILE A 396 17.95 -19.00 -5.30
C ILE A 396 18.23 -18.80 -3.81
N LEU A 397 17.89 -17.62 -3.29
CA LEU A 397 18.29 -17.22 -1.94
C LEU A 397 17.41 -17.84 -0.85
N ILE A 398 16.14 -18.16 -1.13
CA ILE A 398 15.27 -18.79 -0.12
C ILE A 398 15.80 -20.16 0.32
N ARG A 399 16.40 -20.91 -0.59
CA ARG A 399 16.97 -22.25 -0.28
C ARG A 399 18.19 -22.17 0.63
N LYS A 400 18.96 -21.06 0.59
CA LYS A 400 20.17 -20.87 1.40
C LYS A 400 19.91 -20.11 2.68
N PHE A 401 19.04 -19.10 2.64
CA PHE A 401 18.86 -18.11 3.68
C PHE A 401 17.42 -18.01 4.19
N GLY A 402 16.52 -18.90 3.76
CA GLY A 402 15.12 -18.89 4.20
C GLY A 402 14.42 -17.56 3.95
N VAL A 403 13.66 -17.08 4.93
CA VAL A 403 12.93 -15.80 4.86
C VAL A 403 13.84 -14.60 4.60
N PHE A 404 15.01 -14.56 5.22
CA PHE A 404 16.00 -13.50 4.96
C PHE A 404 16.33 -13.40 3.48
N GLY A 405 16.49 -14.55 2.81
CA GLY A 405 16.82 -14.64 1.40
C GLY A 405 15.76 -14.04 0.48
N THR A 406 14.46 -14.22 0.76
CA THR A 406 13.39 -13.66 -0.08
C THR A 406 13.37 -12.13 0.00
N ILE A 407 13.50 -11.57 1.19
CA ILE A 407 13.49 -10.12 1.39
C ILE A 407 14.77 -9.49 0.82
N LEU A 408 15.92 -10.16 0.99
CA LEU A 408 17.18 -9.74 0.39
C LEU A 408 17.10 -9.71 -1.14
N ALA A 409 16.42 -10.69 -1.76
CA ALA A 409 16.18 -10.70 -3.20
C ALA A 409 15.38 -9.48 -3.66
N THR A 410 14.37 -9.07 -2.89
CA THR A 410 13.59 -7.86 -3.15
C THR A 410 14.47 -6.61 -3.07
N ILE A 411 15.36 -6.51 -2.08
CA ILE A 411 16.32 -5.40 -1.95
C ILE A 411 17.27 -5.37 -3.15
N ILE A 412 17.85 -6.50 -3.53
CA ILE A 412 18.75 -6.62 -4.69
C ILE A 412 18.03 -6.17 -5.96
N ALA A 413 16.84 -6.69 -6.22
CA ALA A 413 16.04 -6.33 -7.39
C ALA A 413 15.75 -4.82 -7.45
N ARG A 414 15.44 -4.19 -6.30
CA ARG A 414 15.25 -2.75 -6.18
C ARG A 414 16.53 -1.98 -6.48
N LEU A 415 17.63 -2.32 -5.83
CA LEU A 415 18.91 -1.62 -6.01
C LEU A 415 19.40 -1.70 -7.46
N LEU A 416 19.18 -2.83 -8.15
CA LEU A 416 19.56 -3.01 -9.55
C LEU A 416 18.68 -2.23 -10.53
N THR A 417 17.43 -1.92 -10.19
CA THR A 417 16.47 -1.34 -11.15
C THR A 417 16.02 0.07 -10.82
N GLN A 418 16.09 0.49 -9.57
CA GLN A 418 15.52 1.77 -9.12
C GLN A 418 16.32 3.02 -9.57
N TRP A 419 17.56 2.87 -10.01
CA TRP A 419 18.37 3.98 -10.54
C TRP A 419 17.78 4.57 -11.83
N TYR A 420 16.95 3.82 -12.55
CA TYR A 420 16.39 4.24 -13.83
C TYR A 420 15.36 5.37 -13.68
N ASP A 421 14.53 5.35 -12.66
CA ASP A 421 13.51 6.40 -12.44
C ASP A 421 14.12 7.79 -12.16
N PRO A 422 15.11 7.95 -11.28
CA PRO A 422 15.84 9.22 -11.13
C PRO A 422 16.52 9.67 -12.42
N TYR A 423 17.14 8.75 -13.16
CA TYR A 423 17.74 9.05 -14.45
C TYR A 423 16.73 9.67 -15.41
N LEU A 424 15.50 9.14 -15.48
CA LEU A 424 14.44 9.70 -16.33
C LEU A 424 14.08 11.13 -15.92
N LEU A 425 13.92 11.41 -14.61
CA LEU A 425 13.63 12.75 -14.13
C LEU A 425 14.73 13.75 -14.48
N TYR A 426 15.99 13.37 -14.26
CA TYR A 426 17.13 14.24 -14.53
C TYR A 426 17.29 14.50 -16.02
N LYS A 427 17.03 13.50 -16.88
CA LYS A 427 17.10 13.63 -18.34
C LYS A 427 15.96 14.45 -18.93
N TYR A 428 14.70 14.18 -18.54
CA TYR A 428 13.54 14.75 -19.23
C TYR A 428 12.97 15.99 -18.55
N ILE A 429 13.14 16.15 -17.24
CA ILE A 429 12.55 17.25 -16.49
C ILE A 429 13.60 18.29 -16.09
N PHE A 430 14.65 17.87 -15.39
CA PHE A 430 15.62 18.82 -14.83
C PHE A 430 16.71 19.24 -15.82
N ASN A 431 17.03 18.38 -16.79
CA ASN A 431 18.13 18.57 -17.74
C ASN A 431 19.49 18.81 -17.03
N GLU A 432 19.76 18.03 -16.00
CA GLU A 432 20.94 18.14 -15.15
C GLU A 432 21.60 16.75 -15.00
N PRO A 433 22.93 16.67 -14.72
CA PRO A 433 23.60 15.40 -14.46
C PRO A 433 23.06 14.70 -13.21
N PHE A 434 22.64 13.45 -13.34
CA PHE A 434 22.04 12.70 -12.22
C PHE A 434 23.07 12.22 -11.16
N ARG A 435 24.39 12.41 -11.38
CA ARG A 435 25.45 12.01 -10.46
C ARG A 435 25.26 12.58 -9.04
N HIS A 436 24.81 13.84 -8.93
CA HIS A 436 24.56 14.48 -7.64
C HIS A 436 23.42 13.80 -6.85
N PHE A 437 22.39 13.34 -7.54
CA PHE A 437 21.33 12.55 -6.92
C PHE A 437 21.89 11.22 -6.38
N TYR A 438 22.67 10.51 -7.20
CA TYR A 438 23.20 9.20 -6.84
C TYR A 438 24.11 9.25 -5.62
N PHE A 439 24.93 10.27 -5.52
CA PHE A 439 25.77 10.50 -4.34
C PHE A 439 24.95 10.74 -3.07
N LYS A 440 23.93 11.61 -3.15
CA LYS A 440 22.99 11.85 -2.02
C LYS A 440 22.23 10.58 -1.62
N TYR A 441 21.80 9.81 -2.61
CA TYR A 441 21.08 8.56 -2.37
C TYR A 441 21.90 7.57 -1.55
N TRP A 442 23.18 7.36 -1.90
CA TRP A 442 24.06 6.46 -1.18
C TRP A 442 24.43 7.01 0.21
N ILE A 443 24.61 8.32 0.36
CA ILE A 443 24.79 8.95 1.67
C ILE A 443 23.58 8.68 2.57
N TYR A 444 22.36 8.81 2.05
CA TYR A 444 21.15 8.56 2.82
C TYR A 444 21.00 7.10 3.24
N ILE A 445 21.41 6.17 2.38
CA ILE A 445 21.49 4.75 2.75
C ILE A 445 22.52 4.53 3.86
N ALA A 446 23.71 5.10 3.73
CA ALA A 446 24.78 4.97 4.74
C ALA A 446 24.35 5.57 6.10
N LEU A 447 23.69 6.73 6.09
CA LEU A 447 23.16 7.36 7.30
C LEU A 447 22.05 6.52 7.95
N PHE A 448 21.16 5.91 7.15
CA PHE A 448 20.15 5.00 7.67
C PHE A 448 20.78 3.76 8.29
N VAL A 449 21.67 3.08 7.56
CA VAL A 449 22.29 1.83 8.04
C VAL A 449 23.09 2.09 9.33
N SER A 450 23.96 3.12 9.34
CA SER A 450 24.74 3.47 10.54
C SER A 450 23.85 3.90 11.71
N GLY A 451 22.85 4.75 11.46
CA GLY A 451 21.89 5.18 12.49
C GLY A 451 21.06 4.02 13.05
N ALA A 452 20.63 3.09 12.20
CA ALA A 452 19.90 1.89 12.62
C ALA A 452 20.76 0.98 13.50
N LEU A 453 22.02 0.71 13.10
CA LEU A 453 22.93 -0.12 13.87
C LEU A 453 23.30 0.52 15.21
N ILE A 454 23.57 1.83 15.25
CA ILE A 454 23.86 2.56 16.49
C ILE A 454 22.64 2.51 17.42
N THR A 455 21.45 2.79 16.91
CA THR A 455 20.22 2.79 17.71
C THR A 455 19.93 1.39 18.28
N ASN A 456 20.09 0.35 17.47
CA ASN A 456 19.88 -1.02 17.90
C ASN A 456 20.91 -1.44 18.96
N TYR A 457 22.18 -1.12 18.77
CA TYR A 457 23.23 -1.43 19.73
C TYR A 457 22.95 -0.79 21.10
N ILE A 458 22.55 0.49 21.11
CA ILE A 458 22.20 1.19 22.36
C ILE A 458 20.94 0.58 23.00
N ALA A 459 19.91 0.24 22.20
CA ALA A 459 18.70 -0.41 22.70
C ALA A 459 18.99 -1.78 23.33
N GLU A 460 19.90 -2.57 22.75
CA GLU A 460 20.32 -3.88 23.31
C GLU A 460 21.18 -3.75 24.58
N THR A 461 21.86 -2.60 24.80
CA THR A 461 22.63 -2.37 26.04
C THR A 461 21.77 -1.85 27.20
N ILE A 462 20.65 -1.17 26.90
CA ILE A 462 19.72 -0.61 27.90
C ILE A 462 18.49 -1.51 28.03
N VAL A 463 18.67 -2.67 28.66
CA VAL A 463 17.57 -3.62 28.85
C VAL A 463 16.86 -3.36 30.18
N MET A 464 15.55 -3.19 30.15
CA MET A 464 14.70 -3.05 31.33
C MET A 464 14.02 -4.39 31.68
N ASN A 465 13.85 -4.66 32.98
CA ASN A 465 13.20 -5.89 33.46
C ASN A 465 11.73 -6.01 33.02
N ASN A 466 11.04 -4.90 32.84
CA ASN A 466 9.65 -4.87 32.38
C ASN A 466 9.59 -4.67 30.87
N MET A 467 8.97 -5.62 30.15
CA MET A 467 8.86 -5.58 28.67
C MET A 467 8.18 -4.31 28.14
N VAL A 468 7.17 -3.77 28.84
CA VAL A 468 6.45 -2.57 28.41
C VAL A 468 7.32 -1.34 28.62
N ILE A 469 8.04 -1.25 29.75
CA ILE A 469 8.97 -0.15 30.02
C ILE A 469 10.12 -0.21 29.01
N ASN A 470 10.64 -1.39 28.72
CA ASN A 470 11.68 -1.57 27.69
C ASN A 470 11.20 -1.04 26.31
N LEU A 471 9.99 -1.40 25.89
CA LEU A 471 9.41 -0.90 24.64
C LEU A 471 9.29 0.64 24.62
N ILE A 472 8.93 1.27 25.74
CA ILE A 472 8.84 2.73 25.85
C ILE A 472 10.24 3.37 25.75
N VAL A 473 11.23 2.79 26.42
CA VAL A 473 12.63 3.27 26.36
C VAL A 473 13.17 3.15 24.94
N ASP A 474 12.97 2.00 24.30
CA ASP A 474 13.36 1.78 22.90
C ASP A 474 12.68 2.78 21.96
N ALA A 475 11.39 3.09 22.19
CA ALA A 475 10.67 4.11 21.41
C ALA A 475 11.27 5.51 21.59
N LEU A 476 11.68 5.89 22.81
CA LEU A 476 12.37 7.15 23.07
C LEU A 476 13.76 7.19 22.39
N LEU A 477 14.52 6.10 22.45
CA LEU A 477 15.80 5.98 21.74
C LEU A 477 15.61 6.12 20.22
N CYS A 478 14.57 5.51 19.64
CA CYS A 478 14.23 5.66 18.22
C CYS A 478 13.82 7.09 17.83
N VAL A 479 13.27 7.87 18.75
CA VAL A 479 13.00 9.31 18.52
C VAL A 479 14.28 10.13 18.58
N LEU A 480 15.18 9.84 19.51
CA LEU A 480 16.35 10.68 19.77
C LEU A 480 17.52 10.35 18.83
N ILE A 481 17.98 9.10 18.84
CA ILE A 481 19.25 8.72 18.22
C ILE A 481 19.26 8.91 16.70
N PRO A 482 18.33 8.32 15.91
CA PRO A 482 18.39 8.43 14.45
C PRO A 482 18.15 9.86 13.96
N ASN A 483 17.34 10.65 14.68
CA ASN A 483 17.11 12.04 14.32
C ASN A 483 18.35 12.91 14.65
N CYS A 484 18.95 12.75 15.83
CA CYS A 484 20.20 13.44 16.16
C CYS A 484 21.33 13.05 15.20
N TRP A 485 21.44 11.75 14.85
CA TRP A 485 22.43 11.26 13.90
C TRP A 485 22.29 11.92 12.53
N VAL A 486 21.08 11.94 11.96
CA VAL A 486 20.84 12.63 10.68
C VAL A 486 21.11 14.12 10.80
N LEU A 487 20.70 14.77 11.87
CA LEU A 487 20.92 16.20 12.07
C LEU A 487 22.42 16.56 12.13
N LEU A 488 23.25 15.76 12.78
CA LEU A 488 24.70 15.96 12.83
C LEU A 488 25.33 16.06 11.43
N TRP A 489 24.82 15.29 10.46
CA TRP A 489 25.35 15.26 9.10
C TRP A 489 24.66 16.24 8.14
N THR A 490 23.44 16.66 8.45
CA THR A 490 22.62 17.45 7.50
C THR A 490 22.35 18.89 7.95
N TYR A 491 22.72 19.32 9.17
CA TYR A 491 22.34 20.62 9.73
C TYR A 491 22.83 21.85 8.93
N LYS A 492 23.90 21.72 8.11
CA LYS A 492 24.42 22.77 7.21
C LYS A 492 23.83 22.71 5.79
N THR A 493 23.03 21.67 5.44
CA THR A 493 22.48 21.54 4.09
C THR A 493 21.39 22.57 3.82
N LYS A 494 21.30 23.02 2.56
CA LYS A 494 20.27 23.98 2.11
C LYS A 494 18.87 23.45 2.34
N GLU A 495 18.68 22.15 2.18
CA GLU A 495 17.41 21.46 2.39
C GLU A 495 16.97 21.49 3.85
N PHE A 496 17.88 21.20 4.78
CA PHE A 496 17.60 21.29 6.22
C PHE A 496 17.26 22.72 6.65
N LEU A 497 18.05 23.72 6.23
CA LEU A 497 17.79 25.13 6.55
C LEU A 497 16.42 25.59 6.06
N TYR A 498 15.98 25.11 4.89
CA TYR A 498 14.63 25.37 4.37
C TYR A 498 13.56 24.76 5.29
N VAL A 499 13.70 23.48 5.66
CA VAL A 499 12.75 22.77 6.53
C VAL A 499 12.67 23.46 7.90
N LYS A 500 13.82 23.80 8.50
CA LYS A 500 13.90 24.57 9.76
C LYS A 500 13.14 25.91 9.64
N GLY A 501 13.34 26.65 8.55
CA GLY A 501 12.65 27.93 8.30
C GLY A 501 11.14 27.78 8.11
N MET A 502 10.69 26.66 7.54
CA MET A 502 9.27 26.35 7.39
C MET A 502 8.61 26.09 8.76
N PHE A 503 9.24 25.28 9.61
CA PHE A 503 8.75 25.01 10.97
C PHE A 503 8.74 26.27 11.85
N SER A 504 9.77 27.12 11.78
CA SER A 504 9.80 28.38 12.54
C SER A 504 8.65 29.32 12.16
N LYS A 505 8.31 29.41 10.89
CA LYS A 505 7.17 30.22 10.40
C LYS A 505 5.80 29.68 10.87
N VAL A 506 5.64 28.36 10.95
CA VAL A 506 4.42 27.74 11.45
C VAL A 506 4.25 27.99 12.95
N LEU A 507 5.33 27.90 13.72
CA LEU A 507 5.35 28.15 15.16
C LEU A 507 5.10 29.64 15.49
N SER A 508 5.69 30.56 14.72
CA SER A 508 5.49 32.01 14.90
C SER A 508 4.05 32.44 14.59
N LYS A 509 3.40 31.87 13.56
CA LYS A 509 1.98 32.12 13.28
C LYS A 509 1.05 31.63 14.40
N LYS A 510 1.36 30.55 15.08
CA LYS A 510 0.58 30.06 16.24
C LYS A 510 0.72 31.00 17.46
N LYS A 511 1.89 31.60 17.67
CA LYS A 511 2.09 32.58 18.76
C LYS A 511 1.35 33.90 18.51
N GLY A 512 1.18 34.31 17.24
CA GLY A 512 0.43 35.52 16.89
C GLY A 512 -1.09 35.37 16.95
N SER A 513 -1.64 34.13 16.88
CA SER A 513 -3.08 33.88 16.97
C SER A 513 -3.59 33.56 18.39
N SER A 514 -2.68 33.44 19.36
CA SER A 514 -3.03 33.25 20.79
C SER A 514 -2.96 34.54 21.60
N LEU A 515 -2.77 35.69 20.94
CA LEU A 515 -2.70 37.04 21.56
C LEU A 515 -3.75 38.02 20.97
N VAL A 516 -4.79 37.49 20.31
CA VAL A 516 -5.97 38.31 19.93
C VAL A 516 -7.23 37.67 20.50
#